data_bfa45e0cdfc17363f8d4e5622d37bc84
#
_entry.id   bfa45e0cdfc17363f8d4e5622d37bc84
#
_cell.length_a   1.000
_cell.length_b   1.000
_cell.length_c   1.000
_cell.angle_alpha   90.00
_cell.angle_beta   90.00
_cell.angle_gamma   90.00
#
_symmetry.space_group_name_H-M   'P 1'
#
loop_
_entity.id
_entity.type
_entity.pdbx_description
1 polymer ?
#
loop_
_entity_poly.entity_id
_entity_poly.type
_entity_poly.pdbx_seq_one_letter_code
_entity_poly.pdbx_strand_id
1 'polypeptide(L)'
;MSYSHTKPCDIDPSHINQVREYLAQFGITQFFYGIISKAKEPSSQEFNKLRRRRPLEMLKAKRVICSSPAILEYRHNYLQYFAASDEGYSGKQHMGPNIFKEANTRTLKGQQLQRLNEEHGIQSRMVWLLPIKYHTDWQGGFALYSDQNTETLKQTVMANQAQIEHQLTLYSCLFNDQCIAQLNPISNFNCLSPKALQVLELTAQGYSCEEIGETLVMTESGVHYHQNRLKELFNAKNRAQLVSFAHSLGVLD
;
A
#
# COMPACT_ATOMS: atom_id res chain seq x y z
N MET A 1 7.58 12.54 21.01
CA MET A 1 7.65 11.40 20.07
C MET A 1 6.54 11.58 19.04
N SER A 2 6.88 11.88 17.79
CA SER A 2 5.88 12.10 16.73
C SER A 2 5.36 10.74 16.27
N TYR A 3 4.19 10.36 16.74
CA TYR A 3 3.49 9.16 16.28
C TYR A 3 3.21 9.29 14.77
N SER A 4 3.34 8.19 14.07
CA SER A 4 3.00 8.01 12.67
C SER A 4 1.67 8.70 12.35
N HIS A 5 1.63 9.53 11.30
CA HIS A 5 0.39 10.13 10.79
C HIS A 5 -0.55 9.09 10.15
N THR A 6 -0.12 7.84 10.06
CA THR A 6 -0.91 6.73 9.52
C THR A 6 -2.00 6.31 10.49
N LYS A 7 -3.25 6.28 10.02
CA LYS A 7 -4.43 5.87 10.81
C LYS A 7 -5.09 4.66 10.17
N PRO A 8 -5.79 3.81 10.94
CA PRO A 8 -6.67 2.81 10.36
C PRO A 8 -7.73 3.45 9.45
N CYS A 9 -8.15 2.71 8.41
CA CYS A 9 -9.34 3.05 7.64
C CYS A 9 -10.59 2.92 8.51
N ASP A 10 -11.62 3.65 8.13
CA ASP A 10 -12.94 3.54 8.73
C ASP A 10 -13.66 2.31 8.13
N ILE A 11 -13.53 1.17 8.80
CA ILE A 11 -14.11 -0.12 8.41
C ILE A 11 -14.70 -0.80 9.63
N ASP A 12 -15.79 -1.55 9.42
CA ASP A 12 -16.46 -2.29 10.50
C ASP A 12 -15.46 -3.27 11.17
N PRO A 13 -15.29 -3.17 12.50
CA PRO A 13 -14.40 -4.07 13.24
C PRO A 13 -14.72 -5.56 13.06
N SER A 14 -15.97 -5.92 12.74
CA SER A 14 -16.34 -7.31 12.47
C SER A 14 -15.59 -7.90 11.27
N HIS A 15 -15.38 -7.11 10.22
CA HIS A 15 -14.59 -7.54 9.06
C HIS A 15 -13.12 -7.81 9.42
N ILE A 16 -12.53 -6.96 10.28
CA ILE A 16 -11.17 -7.17 10.78
C ILE A 16 -11.09 -8.47 11.60
N ASN A 17 -12.08 -8.71 12.47
CA ASN A 17 -12.15 -9.92 13.28
C ASN A 17 -12.30 -11.19 12.43
N GLN A 18 -13.16 -11.17 11.41
CA GLN A 18 -13.30 -12.29 10.46
C GLN A 18 -11.97 -12.64 9.77
N VAL A 19 -11.22 -11.63 9.32
CA VAL A 19 -9.90 -11.85 8.70
C VAL A 19 -8.93 -12.44 9.72
N ARG A 20 -8.90 -11.92 10.95
CA ARG A 20 -8.04 -12.45 12.02
C ARG A 20 -8.36 -13.90 12.36
N GLU A 21 -9.63 -14.23 12.56
CA GLU A 21 -10.08 -15.59 12.89
C GLU A 21 -9.75 -16.58 11.75
N TYR A 22 -9.94 -16.17 10.51
CA TYR A 22 -9.57 -17.00 9.37
C TYR A 22 -8.06 -17.23 9.30
N LEU A 23 -7.26 -16.19 9.42
CA LEU A 23 -5.80 -16.29 9.34
C LEU A 23 -5.17 -17.04 10.52
N ALA A 24 -5.79 -16.98 11.69
CA ALA A 24 -5.34 -17.70 12.89
C ALA A 24 -5.32 -19.22 12.69
N GLN A 25 -6.17 -19.77 11.82
CA GLN A 25 -6.19 -21.19 11.47
C GLN A 25 -4.86 -21.67 10.84
N PHE A 26 -4.08 -20.74 10.29
CA PHE A 26 -2.78 -20.99 9.65
C PHE A 26 -1.60 -20.46 10.48
N GLY A 27 -1.82 -20.11 11.77
CA GLY A 27 -0.80 -19.54 12.63
C GLY A 27 -0.41 -18.10 12.30
N ILE A 28 -1.23 -17.39 11.53
CA ILE A 28 -1.04 -15.97 11.22
C ILE A 28 -1.84 -15.14 12.21
N THR A 29 -1.14 -14.47 13.12
CA THR A 29 -1.74 -13.80 14.28
C THR A 29 -2.09 -12.33 14.03
N GLN A 30 -1.38 -11.69 13.10
CA GLN A 30 -1.55 -10.28 12.79
C GLN A 30 -1.46 -10.03 11.28
N PHE A 31 -2.15 -9.00 10.81
CA PHE A 31 -2.06 -8.57 9.42
C PHE A 31 -2.13 -7.06 9.27
N PHE A 32 -1.66 -6.62 8.13
CA PHE A 32 -1.75 -5.27 7.61
C PHE A 32 -2.11 -5.36 6.13
N TYR A 33 -3.05 -4.52 5.65
CA TYR A 33 -3.42 -4.43 4.26
C TYR A 33 -3.31 -3.00 3.74
N GLY A 34 -2.86 -2.86 2.50
CA GLY A 34 -2.84 -1.60 1.77
C GLY A 34 -2.69 -1.81 0.27
N ILE A 35 -2.92 -0.74 -0.49
CA ILE A 35 -2.69 -0.70 -1.93
C ILE A 35 -1.37 0.01 -2.19
N ILE A 36 -0.54 -0.57 -3.03
CA ILE A 36 0.76 -0.04 -3.42
C ILE A 36 0.90 0.01 -4.95
N SER A 37 1.67 0.96 -5.44
CA SER A 37 2.06 0.97 -6.85
C SER A 37 3.08 -0.13 -7.13
N LYS A 38 2.91 -0.85 -8.26
CA LYS A 38 3.94 -1.75 -8.78
C LYS A 38 5.17 -0.92 -9.09
N ALA A 39 6.35 -1.39 -8.65
CA ALA A 39 7.59 -0.78 -9.12
C ALA A 39 7.70 -1.06 -10.63
N LYS A 40 7.71 -0.02 -11.46
CA LYS A 40 8.23 -0.17 -12.83
C LYS A 40 9.66 -0.68 -12.69
N GLU A 41 10.05 -1.71 -13.45
CA GLU A 41 11.43 -2.24 -13.40
C GLU A 41 12.41 -1.12 -13.72
N PRO A 42 13.12 -0.55 -12.75
CA PRO A 42 14.09 0.49 -13.02
C PRO A 42 15.41 -0.15 -13.44
N SER A 43 16.19 0.57 -14.25
CA SER A 43 17.59 0.20 -14.51
C SER A 43 18.34 -0.03 -13.19
N SER A 44 19.35 -0.90 -13.18
CA SER A 44 19.99 -1.41 -11.96
C SER A 44 20.48 -0.32 -10.98
N GLN A 45 20.84 0.89 -11.45
CA GLN A 45 21.25 2.01 -10.59
C GLN A 45 20.07 2.76 -9.97
N GLU A 46 18.97 2.94 -10.71
CA GLU A 46 17.76 3.57 -10.19
C GLU A 46 17.03 2.65 -9.21
N PHE A 47 17.07 1.33 -9.43
CA PHE A 47 16.52 0.35 -8.50
C PHE A 47 17.15 0.44 -7.10
N ASN A 48 18.46 0.60 -7.02
CA ASN A 48 19.16 0.75 -5.75
C ASN A 48 18.81 2.05 -5.00
N LYS A 49 18.52 3.14 -5.72
CA LYS A 49 18.06 4.41 -5.12
C LYS A 49 16.60 4.30 -4.65
N LEU A 50 15.71 3.73 -5.45
CA LEU A 50 14.30 3.50 -5.12
C LEU A 50 14.16 2.52 -3.95
N ARG A 51 14.95 1.45 -3.91
CA ARG A 51 15.02 0.48 -2.83
C ARG A 51 15.23 1.13 -1.46
N ARG A 52 16.11 2.13 -1.38
CA ARG A 52 16.39 2.87 -0.14
C ARG A 52 15.31 3.88 0.23
N ARG A 53 14.56 4.42 -0.75
CA ARG A 53 13.52 5.44 -0.52
C ARG A 53 12.15 4.83 -0.25
N ARG A 54 11.85 3.67 -0.80
CA ARG A 54 10.54 3.01 -0.73
C ARG A 54 9.98 2.87 0.71
N PRO A 55 10.78 2.43 1.70
CA PRO A 55 10.28 2.34 3.07
C PRO A 55 9.81 3.69 3.62
N LEU A 56 10.58 4.75 3.36
CA LEU A 56 10.25 6.11 3.82
C LEU A 56 9.01 6.66 3.11
N GLU A 57 8.77 6.31 1.85
CA GLU A 57 7.56 6.66 1.14
C GLU A 57 6.34 5.93 1.73
N MET A 58 6.50 4.65 2.08
CA MET A 58 5.44 3.87 2.73
C MET A 58 5.04 4.42 4.12
N LEU A 59 5.92 5.14 4.80
CA LEU A 59 5.60 5.86 6.05
C LEU A 59 4.65 7.05 5.81
N LYS A 60 4.53 7.54 4.58
CA LYS A 60 3.63 8.65 4.22
C LYS A 60 2.19 8.20 4.02
N ALA A 61 1.91 6.90 4.02
CA ALA A 61 0.54 6.41 3.92
C ALA A 61 -0.32 6.99 5.05
N LYS A 62 -1.41 7.66 4.69
CA LYS A 62 -2.33 8.26 5.66
C LYS A 62 -3.24 7.22 6.29
N ARG A 63 -3.66 6.24 5.50
CA ARG A 63 -4.68 5.24 5.84
C ARG A 63 -4.20 3.83 5.52
N VAL A 64 -4.61 2.91 6.36
CA VAL A 64 -4.26 1.49 6.26
C VAL A 64 -5.37 0.65 6.89
N ILE A 65 -5.41 -0.64 6.56
CA ILE A 65 -6.21 -1.62 7.31
C ILE A 65 -5.23 -2.49 8.09
N CYS A 66 -5.46 -2.66 9.39
CA CYS A 66 -4.59 -3.44 10.26
C CYS A 66 -5.40 -4.19 11.32
N SER A 67 -4.87 -5.31 11.76
CA SER A 67 -5.50 -6.18 12.76
C SER A 67 -5.48 -5.62 14.17
N SER A 68 -4.55 -4.74 14.49
CA SER A 68 -4.41 -4.14 15.82
C SER A 68 -3.56 -2.86 15.81
N PRO A 69 -3.68 -2.00 16.84
CA PRO A 69 -2.77 -0.87 17.01
C PRO A 69 -1.30 -1.28 17.17
N ALA A 70 -1.04 -2.42 17.82
CA ALA A 70 0.32 -2.94 18.04
C ALA A 70 1.03 -3.25 16.71
N ILE A 71 0.33 -3.83 15.72
CA ILE A 71 0.93 -4.10 14.42
C ILE A 71 1.16 -2.83 13.61
N LEU A 72 0.41 -1.76 13.86
CA LEU A 72 0.63 -0.46 13.26
C LEU A 72 1.92 0.19 13.79
N GLU A 73 2.16 0.07 15.11
CA GLU A 73 3.39 0.52 15.75
C GLU A 73 4.61 -0.27 15.26
N TYR A 74 4.50 -1.61 15.24
CA TYR A 74 5.53 -2.48 14.65
C TYR A 74 5.89 -2.03 13.23
N ARG A 75 4.87 -1.85 12.36
CA ARG A 75 5.05 -1.43 10.98
C ARG A 75 5.80 -0.11 10.87
N HIS A 76 5.45 0.87 11.70
CA HIS A 76 6.13 2.17 11.71
C HIS A 76 7.63 2.00 12.00
N ASN A 77 7.96 1.33 13.10
CA ASN A 77 9.35 1.09 13.51
C ASN A 77 10.11 0.27 12.47
N TYR A 78 9.48 -0.79 11.93
CA TYR A 78 10.07 -1.61 10.88
C TYR A 78 10.40 -0.82 9.61
N LEU A 79 9.46 -0.04 9.09
CA LEU A 79 9.67 0.76 7.89
C LEU A 79 10.74 1.85 8.08
N GLN A 80 10.74 2.47 9.24
CA GLN A 80 11.67 3.57 9.55
C GLN A 80 13.11 3.10 9.69
N TYR A 81 13.34 1.97 10.36
CA TYR A 81 14.68 1.59 10.79
C TYR A 81 15.25 0.36 10.09
N PHE A 82 14.42 -0.56 9.59
CA PHE A 82 14.86 -1.88 9.15
C PHE A 82 14.58 -2.21 7.68
N ALA A 83 13.44 -1.82 7.14
CA ALA A 83 12.96 -2.26 5.82
C ALA A 83 13.94 -1.99 4.67
N ALA A 84 14.69 -0.87 4.72
CA ALA A 84 15.69 -0.55 3.69
C ALA A 84 16.87 -1.53 3.64
N SER A 85 17.15 -2.22 4.75
CA SER A 85 18.24 -3.20 4.89
C SER A 85 17.75 -4.65 4.94
N ASP A 86 16.45 -4.87 5.00
CA ASP A 86 15.83 -6.20 4.98
C ASP A 86 15.71 -6.70 3.54
N GLU A 87 16.39 -7.81 3.23
CA GLU A 87 16.34 -8.42 1.90
C GLU A 87 14.93 -8.88 1.51
N GLY A 88 14.10 -9.31 2.46
CA GLY A 88 12.72 -9.71 2.23
C GLY A 88 11.86 -8.57 1.73
N TYR A 89 12.04 -7.36 2.29
CA TYR A 89 11.33 -6.16 1.88
C TYR A 89 11.89 -5.56 0.58
N SER A 90 13.19 -5.55 0.45
CA SER A 90 13.90 -4.88 -0.64
C SER A 90 14.17 -5.76 -1.85
N GLY A 91 13.92 -7.07 -1.74
CA GLY A 91 14.10 -8.05 -2.79
C GLY A 91 13.03 -7.97 -3.88
N LYS A 92 13.22 -8.75 -4.94
CA LYS A 92 12.22 -8.90 -5.99
C LYS A 92 11.04 -9.72 -5.43
N GLN A 93 9.87 -9.11 -5.35
CA GLN A 93 8.63 -9.74 -4.93
C GLN A 93 7.81 -10.17 -6.14
N HIS A 94 7.06 -11.26 -6.02
CA HIS A 94 6.15 -11.79 -7.04
C HIS A 94 4.72 -11.81 -6.51
N MET A 95 3.75 -11.95 -7.41
CA MET A 95 2.35 -12.15 -7.04
C MET A 95 2.20 -13.44 -6.21
N GLY A 96 1.31 -13.42 -5.23
CA GLY A 96 1.18 -14.50 -4.26
C GLY A 96 2.06 -14.30 -3.02
N PRO A 97 2.39 -15.39 -2.29
CA PRO A 97 3.12 -15.34 -1.02
C PRO A 97 4.62 -15.11 -1.22
N ASN A 98 5.16 -14.14 -0.49
CA ASN A 98 6.60 -13.83 -0.41
C ASN A 98 7.02 -13.90 1.06
N ILE A 99 7.59 -15.03 1.47
CA ILE A 99 8.02 -15.28 2.85
C ILE A 99 9.37 -14.64 3.06
N PHE A 100 9.52 -13.86 4.13
CA PHE A 100 10.75 -13.18 4.47
C PHE A 100 11.71 -14.14 5.17
N LYS A 101 12.98 -14.00 4.86
CA LYS A 101 14.04 -14.69 5.62
C LYS A 101 14.08 -14.16 7.05
N GLU A 102 14.60 -14.95 7.95
CA GLU A 102 14.89 -14.55 9.32
C GLU A 102 15.89 -13.39 9.36
N ALA A 103 15.81 -12.59 10.42
CA ALA A 103 16.74 -11.49 10.63
C ALA A 103 18.17 -12.01 10.74
N ASN A 104 19.10 -11.38 10.04
CA ASN A 104 20.51 -11.76 10.11
C ASN A 104 21.15 -11.29 11.44
N THR A 105 21.11 -12.12 12.44
CA THR A 105 21.59 -11.85 13.80
C THR A 105 23.12 -11.65 13.92
N ARG A 106 23.85 -11.88 12.83
CA ARG A 106 25.30 -11.55 12.78
C ARG A 106 25.53 -10.04 12.65
N THR A 107 24.52 -9.27 12.32
CA THR A 107 24.59 -7.81 12.23
C THR A 107 23.85 -7.14 13.39
N LEU A 108 24.31 -5.96 13.82
CA LEU A 108 23.65 -5.17 14.86
C LEU A 108 22.20 -4.85 14.47
N LYS A 109 21.96 -4.47 13.22
CA LYS A 109 20.60 -4.20 12.71
C LYS A 109 19.71 -5.44 12.73
N GLY A 110 20.26 -6.61 12.39
CA GLY A 110 19.50 -7.85 12.44
C GLY A 110 19.12 -8.24 13.88
N GLN A 111 20.03 -8.04 14.84
CA GLN A 111 19.73 -8.25 16.26
C GLN A 111 18.64 -7.30 16.77
N GLN A 112 18.70 -6.03 16.36
CA GLN A 112 17.67 -5.04 16.69
C GLN A 112 16.31 -5.37 16.06
N LEU A 113 16.30 -5.84 14.81
CA LEU A 113 15.08 -6.31 14.15
C LEU A 113 14.51 -7.54 14.84
N GLN A 114 15.35 -8.46 15.26
CA GLN A 114 14.90 -9.63 16.03
C GLN A 114 14.24 -9.21 17.34
N ARG A 115 14.82 -8.27 18.09
CA ARG A 115 14.21 -7.74 19.31
C ARG A 115 12.84 -7.10 19.04
N LEU A 116 12.74 -6.28 18.00
CA LEU A 116 11.46 -5.68 17.58
C LEU A 116 10.42 -6.78 17.28
N ASN A 117 10.82 -7.85 16.59
CA ASN A 117 9.94 -8.99 16.32
C ASN A 117 9.48 -9.67 17.62
N GLU A 118 10.40 -9.96 18.53
CA GLU A 118 10.14 -10.61 19.83
C GLU A 118 9.20 -9.77 20.71
N GLU A 119 9.39 -8.44 20.77
CA GLU A 119 8.53 -7.50 21.49
C GLU A 119 7.07 -7.52 21.02
N HIS A 120 6.84 -7.92 19.76
CA HIS A 120 5.51 -7.99 19.15
C HIS A 120 5.02 -9.46 18.95
N GLY A 121 5.74 -10.45 19.48
CA GLY A 121 5.38 -11.87 19.34
C GLY A 121 5.47 -12.39 17.90
N ILE A 122 6.32 -11.80 17.08
CA ILE A 122 6.48 -12.15 15.67
C ILE A 122 7.72 -13.04 15.51
N GLN A 123 7.55 -14.25 15.01
CA GLN A 123 8.65 -15.15 14.67
C GLN A 123 8.91 -15.18 13.16
N SER A 124 7.85 -15.08 12.36
CA SER A 124 7.99 -15.05 10.90
C SER A 124 7.07 -14.03 10.24
N ARG A 125 7.44 -13.60 9.03
CA ARG A 125 6.78 -12.53 8.29
C ARG A 125 6.69 -12.89 6.82
N MET A 126 5.60 -12.47 6.18
CA MET A 126 5.47 -12.54 4.73
C MET A 126 4.64 -11.39 4.18
N VAL A 127 4.71 -11.17 2.87
CA VAL A 127 3.78 -10.33 2.14
C VAL A 127 3.09 -11.15 1.07
N TRP A 128 1.77 -11.05 0.98
CA TRP A 128 0.97 -11.66 -0.07
C TRP A 128 0.50 -10.57 -1.02
N LEU A 129 0.94 -10.63 -2.27
CA LEU A 129 0.58 -9.64 -3.29
C LEU A 129 -0.55 -10.17 -4.17
N LEU A 130 -1.57 -9.34 -4.36
CA LEU A 130 -2.78 -9.67 -5.11
C LEU A 130 -3.06 -8.62 -6.19
N PRO A 131 -3.60 -9.03 -7.35
CA PRO A 131 -4.07 -8.09 -8.35
C PRO A 131 -5.27 -7.32 -7.82
N ILE A 132 -5.42 -6.06 -8.24
CA ILE A 132 -6.62 -5.26 -8.00
C ILE A 132 -7.21 -4.75 -9.32
N LYS A 133 -8.52 -4.46 -9.32
CA LYS A 133 -9.25 -4.09 -10.55
C LYS A 133 -9.11 -2.62 -10.94
N TYR A 134 -8.78 -1.75 -10.00
CA TYR A 134 -8.91 -0.30 -10.17
C TYR A 134 -7.82 0.33 -11.04
N HIS A 135 -6.62 -0.26 -11.08
CA HIS A 135 -5.49 0.30 -11.80
C HIS A 135 -4.46 -0.79 -12.12
N THR A 136 -4.00 -0.86 -13.37
CA THR A 136 -3.06 -1.89 -13.81
C THR A 136 -1.70 -1.83 -13.13
N ASP A 137 -1.28 -0.63 -12.73
CA ASP A 137 0.01 -0.40 -12.06
C ASP A 137 -0.08 -0.49 -10.52
N TRP A 138 -1.22 -0.92 -9.97
CA TRP A 138 -1.42 -1.11 -8.55
C TRP A 138 -1.58 -2.58 -8.18
N GLN A 139 -1.31 -2.87 -6.93
CA GLN A 139 -1.50 -4.19 -6.34
C GLN A 139 -1.91 -4.06 -4.88
N GLY A 140 -2.75 -4.96 -4.41
CA GLY A 140 -3.06 -5.13 -3.01
C GLY A 140 -1.96 -5.93 -2.32
N GLY A 141 -1.63 -5.59 -1.09
CA GLY A 141 -0.63 -6.32 -0.31
C GLY A 141 -1.11 -6.57 1.11
N PHE A 142 -1.17 -7.85 1.49
CA PHE A 142 -1.27 -8.26 2.88
C PHE A 142 0.13 -8.50 3.44
N ALA A 143 0.57 -7.70 4.40
CA ALA A 143 1.69 -8.07 5.25
C ALA A 143 1.13 -8.93 6.40
N LEU A 144 1.64 -10.14 6.52
CA LEU A 144 1.16 -11.17 7.42
C LEU A 144 2.26 -11.55 8.42
N TYR A 145 1.89 -11.72 9.67
CA TYR A 145 2.81 -11.93 10.77
C TYR A 145 2.38 -13.15 11.57
N SER A 146 3.33 -14.01 11.92
CA SER A 146 3.09 -15.28 12.59
C SER A 146 3.96 -15.43 13.84
N ASP A 147 3.42 -16.10 14.83
CA ASP A 147 4.13 -16.58 16.02
C ASP A 147 4.83 -17.94 15.80
N GLN A 148 4.68 -18.52 14.60
CA GLN A 148 5.40 -19.71 14.18
C GLN A 148 6.73 -19.35 13.51
N ASN A 149 7.71 -20.24 13.56
CA ASN A 149 8.96 -20.07 12.84
C ASN A 149 8.75 -20.09 11.30
N THR A 150 9.73 -19.59 10.58
CA THR A 150 9.66 -19.40 9.12
C THR A 150 9.40 -20.72 8.37
N GLU A 151 10.00 -21.82 8.79
CA GLU A 151 9.83 -23.11 8.10
C GLU A 151 8.43 -23.69 8.31
N THR A 152 7.89 -23.63 9.53
CA THR A 152 6.53 -24.06 9.83
C THR A 152 5.50 -23.22 9.07
N LEU A 153 5.65 -21.88 9.10
CA LEU A 153 4.78 -20.98 8.32
C LEU A 153 4.82 -21.33 6.84
N LYS A 154 6.01 -21.57 6.29
CA LYS A 154 6.19 -21.90 4.87
C LYS A 154 5.47 -23.19 4.51
N GLN A 155 5.61 -24.24 5.29
CA GLN A 155 4.93 -25.51 5.07
C GLN A 155 3.41 -25.34 5.13
N THR A 156 2.89 -24.64 6.14
CA THR A 156 1.46 -24.36 6.30
C THR A 156 0.90 -23.57 5.10
N VAL A 157 1.60 -22.51 4.70
CA VAL A 157 1.18 -21.67 3.58
C VAL A 157 1.20 -22.43 2.26
N MET A 158 2.25 -23.22 1.99
CA MET A 158 2.37 -24.01 0.76
C MET A 158 1.29 -25.09 0.67
N ALA A 159 0.97 -25.75 1.78
CA ALA A 159 -0.06 -26.78 1.83
C ALA A 159 -1.48 -26.21 1.59
N ASN A 160 -1.70 -24.92 1.91
CA ASN A 160 -3.02 -24.29 1.88
C ASN A 160 -3.06 -23.07 0.92
N GLN A 161 -2.09 -22.93 0.02
CA GLN A 161 -1.90 -21.71 -0.77
C GLN A 161 -3.15 -21.28 -1.52
N ALA A 162 -3.79 -22.20 -2.27
CA ALA A 162 -4.97 -21.89 -3.06
C ALA A 162 -6.15 -21.41 -2.21
N GLN A 163 -6.36 -22.02 -1.04
CA GLN A 163 -7.41 -21.64 -0.10
C GLN A 163 -7.16 -20.26 0.51
N ILE A 164 -5.92 -20.01 0.96
CA ILE A 164 -5.53 -18.72 1.54
C ILE A 164 -5.65 -17.61 0.49
N GLU A 165 -5.14 -17.85 -0.73
CA GLU A 165 -5.18 -16.87 -1.83
C GLU A 165 -6.61 -16.50 -2.22
N HIS A 166 -7.48 -17.51 -2.33
CA HIS A 166 -8.89 -17.28 -2.62
C HIS A 166 -9.53 -16.37 -1.56
N GLN A 167 -9.32 -16.67 -0.30
CA GLN A 167 -9.93 -15.91 0.81
C GLN A 167 -9.32 -14.50 0.95
N LEU A 168 -7.99 -14.37 0.81
CA LEU A 168 -7.34 -13.05 0.81
C LEU A 168 -7.80 -12.19 -0.37
N THR A 169 -8.11 -12.81 -1.53
CA THR A 169 -8.69 -12.10 -2.67
C THR A 169 -10.07 -11.57 -2.34
N LEU A 170 -10.94 -12.35 -1.68
CA LEU A 170 -12.26 -11.89 -1.23
C LEU A 170 -12.14 -10.75 -0.22
N TYR A 171 -11.25 -10.86 0.77
CA TYR A 171 -11.01 -9.78 1.72
C TYR A 171 -10.42 -8.53 1.06
N SER A 172 -9.52 -8.69 0.09
CA SER A 172 -9.02 -7.57 -0.71
C SER A 172 -10.15 -6.85 -1.46
N CYS A 173 -11.07 -7.60 -2.07
CA CYS A 173 -12.25 -7.02 -2.73
C CYS A 173 -13.13 -6.26 -1.75
N LEU A 174 -13.44 -6.83 -0.58
CA LEU A 174 -14.22 -6.19 0.47
C LEU A 174 -13.58 -4.89 0.97
N PHE A 175 -12.28 -4.93 1.27
CA PHE A 175 -11.54 -3.78 1.75
C PHE A 175 -11.46 -2.66 0.71
N ASN A 176 -11.27 -3.03 -0.55
CA ASN A 176 -11.20 -2.06 -1.63
C ASN A 176 -12.57 -1.44 -1.91
N ASP A 177 -13.65 -2.23 -1.87
CA ASP A 177 -15.01 -1.71 -2.07
C ASP A 177 -15.38 -0.65 -1.00
N GLN A 178 -15.05 -0.94 0.25
CA GLN A 178 -15.39 -0.03 1.36
C GLN A 178 -14.42 1.14 1.54
N CYS A 179 -13.14 0.96 1.21
CA CYS A 179 -12.08 1.90 1.59
C CYS A 179 -11.26 2.45 0.42
N ILE A 180 -11.67 2.26 -0.84
CA ILE A 180 -10.84 2.68 -1.99
C ILE A 180 -10.50 4.16 -1.96
N ALA A 181 -11.41 5.03 -1.55
CA ALA A 181 -11.18 6.47 -1.43
C ALA A 181 -10.03 6.80 -0.46
N GLN A 182 -9.83 5.98 0.56
CA GLN A 182 -8.79 6.14 1.57
C GLN A 182 -7.50 5.37 1.22
N LEU A 183 -7.62 4.21 0.56
CA LEU A 183 -6.51 3.30 0.27
C LEU A 183 -5.83 3.54 -1.06
N ASN A 184 -6.50 4.21 -2.04
CA ASN A 184 -5.88 4.44 -3.34
C ASN A 184 -4.57 5.22 -3.19
N PRO A 185 -3.50 4.84 -3.92
CA PRO A 185 -2.19 5.46 -3.75
C PRO A 185 -2.16 6.96 -4.03
N ILE A 186 -3.07 7.48 -4.85
CA ILE A 186 -3.12 8.90 -5.23
C ILE A 186 -3.46 9.77 -4.00
N SER A 187 -4.52 9.42 -3.28
CA SER A 187 -4.96 10.11 -2.07
C SER A 187 -4.11 9.74 -0.86
N ASN A 188 -3.79 8.45 -0.72
CA ASN A 188 -3.13 7.90 0.45
C ASN A 188 -1.68 8.38 0.62
N PHE A 189 -0.96 8.59 -0.49
CA PHE A 189 0.45 9.05 -0.48
C PHE A 189 0.61 10.53 -0.87
N ASN A 190 -0.46 11.33 -0.88
CA ASN A 190 -0.41 12.75 -1.27
C ASN A 190 0.21 12.98 -2.67
N CYS A 191 -0.15 12.16 -3.65
CA CYS A 191 0.37 12.31 -5.01
C CYS A 191 -0.21 13.53 -5.76
N LEU A 192 -1.31 14.12 -5.25
CA LEU A 192 -1.93 15.31 -5.80
C LEU A 192 -1.54 16.55 -4.99
N SER A 193 -1.06 17.58 -5.70
CA SER A 193 -0.98 18.91 -5.11
C SER A 193 -2.39 19.54 -5.00
N PRO A 194 -2.62 20.49 -4.08
CA PRO A 194 -3.90 21.20 -3.98
C PRO A 194 -4.34 21.83 -5.32
N LYS A 195 -3.38 22.37 -6.06
CA LYS A 195 -3.64 22.99 -7.37
C LYS A 195 -4.06 21.95 -8.42
N ALA A 196 -3.43 20.77 -8.42
CA ALA A 196 -3.82 19.69 -9.34
C ALA A 196 -5.21 19.15 -9.01
N LEU A 197 -5.59 19.07 -7.73
CA LEU A 197 -6.93 18.68 -7.31
C LEU A 197 -7.97 19.69 -7.79
N GLN A 198 -7.75 21.00 -7.60
CA GLN A 198 -8.64 22.05 -8.11
C GLN A 198 -8.82 21.97 -9.63
N VAL A 199 -7.73 21.76 -10.40
CA VAL A 199 -7.83 21.55 -11.85
C VAL A 199 -8.68 20.31 -12.17
N LEU A 200 -8.54 19.23 -11.42
CA LEU A 200 -9.33 18.01 -11.61
C LEU A 200 -10.82 18.24 -11.31
N GLU A 201 -11.14 18.93 -10.22
CA GLU A 201 -12.51 19.28 -9.81
C GLU A 201 -13.22 20.12 -10.88
N LEU A 202 -12.59 21.22 -11.33
CA LEU A 202 -13.15 22.07 -12.40
C LEU A 202 -13.24 21.32 -13.73
N THR A 203 -12.28 20.42 -14.00
CA THR A 203 -12.34 19.54 -15.17
C THR A 203 -13.56 18.61 -15.12
N ALA A 204 -13.88 18.06 -13.96
CA ALA A 204 -15.05 17.20 -13.77
C ALA A 204 -16.37 17.97 -13.89
N GLN A 205 -16.39 19.23 -13.46
CA GLN A 205 -17.54 20.14 -13.61
C GLN A 205 -17.78 20.62 -15.05
N GLY A 206 -16.87 20.29 -15.99
CA GLY A 206 -17.05 20.58 -17.40
C GLY A 206 -16.36 21.83 -17.89
N TYR A 207 -15.66 22.59 -17.04
CA TYR A 207 -14.97 23.83 -17.44
C TYR A 207 -13.92 23.56 -18.53
N SER A 208 -13.79 24.49 -19.46
CA SER A 208 -12.71 24.51 -20.47
C SER A 208 -11.36 24.84 -19.83
N CYS A 209 -10.26 24.67 -20.57
CA CYS A 209 -8.94 25.03 -20.07
C CYS A 209 -8.78 26.53 -19.85
N GLU A 210 -9.43 27.36 -20.70
CA GLU A 210 -9.46 28.80 -20.56
C GLU A 210 -10.19 29.21 -19.27
N GLU A 211 -11.42 28.75 -19.06
CA GLU A 211 -12.22 29.04 -17.86
C GLU A 211 -11.52 28.56 -16.56
N ILE A 212 -10.85 27.39 -16.60
CA ILE A 212 -10.03 26.90 -15.47
C ILE A 212 -8.85 27.85 -15.22
N GLY A 213 -8.20 28.31 -16.30
CA GLY A 213 -7.10 29.26 -16.23
C GLY A 213 -7.52 30.58 -15.59
N GLU A 214 -8.64 31.13 -15.98
CA GLU A 214 -9.21 32.33 -15.36
C GLU A 214 -9.56 32.13 -13.90
N THR A 215 -10.26 31.02 -13.56
CA THR A 215 -10.69 30.70 -12.19
C THR A 215 -9.50 30.51 -11.23
N LEU A 216 -8.43 29.86 -11.68
CA LEU A 216 -7.29 29.52 -10.85
C LEU A 216 -6.11 30.50 -11.01
N VAL A 217 -6.26 31.55 -11.76
CA VAL A 217 -5.20 32.52 -12.09
C VAL A 217 -3.97 31.80 -12.65
N MET A 218 -4.18 31.08 -13.77
CA MET A 218 -3.18 30.27 -14.46
C MET A 218 -3.23 30.51 -15.95
N THR A 219 -2.13 30.29 -16.65
CA THR A 219 -2.16 30.23 -18.13
C THR A 219 -2.83 28.90 -18.55
N GLU A 220 -3.47 28.96 -19.74
CA GLU A 220 -4.05 27.75 -20.36
C GLU A 220 -3.02 26.63 -20.52
N SER A 221 -1.78 26.94 -20.88
CA SER A 221 -0.67 25.99 -20.92
C SER A 221 -0.39 25.35 -19.55
N GLY A 222 -0.53 26.13 -18.47
CA GLY A 222 -0.41 25.63 -17.10
C GLY A 222 -1.52 24.63 -16.74
N VAL A 223 -2.77 24.92 -17.17
CA VAL A 223 -3.89 23.99 -17.00
C VAL A 223 -3.65 22.69 -17.77
N HIS A 224 -3.25 22.79 -19.04
CA HIS A 224 -2.89 21.62 -19.85
C HIS A 224 -1.78 20.78 -19.22
N TYR A 225 -0.75 21.41 -18.66
CA TYR A 225 0.30 20.71 -17.91
C TYR A 225 -0.27 19.88 -16.77
N HIS A 226 -1.12 20.47 -15.92
CA HIS A 226 -1.76 19.76 -14.82
C HIS A 226 -2.66 18.63 -15.33
N GLN A 227 -3.48 18.84 -16.35
CA GLN A 227 -4.33 17.81 -16.93
C GLN A 227 -3.53 16.64 -17.51
N ASN A 228 -2.39 16.89 -18.16
CA ASN A 228 -1.52 15.83 -18.67
C ASN A 228 -0.89 15.03 -17.54
N ARG A 229 -0.40 15.69 -16.50
CA ARG A 229 0.13 15.03 -15.30
C ARG A 229 -0.93 14.18 -14.57
N LEU A 230 -2.16 14.68 -14.48
CA LEU A 230 -3.29 13.93 -13.94
C LEU A 230 -3.60 12.70 -14.80
N LYS A 231 -3.66 12.82 -16.12
CA LYS A 231 -3.86 11.67 -17.02
C LYS A 231 -2.76 10.60 -16.84
N GLU A 232 -1.50 11.01 -16.73
CA GLU A 232 -0.40 10.08 -16.43
C GLU A 232 -0.58 9.39 -15.07
N LEU A 233 -0.93 10.14 -14.02
CA LEU A 233 -1.10 9.64 -12.67
C LEU A 233 -2.25 8.63 -12.55
N PHE A 234 -3.35 8.90 -13.24
CA PHE A 234 -4.54 8.02 -13.28
C PHE A 234 -4.47 6.96 -14.38
N ASN A 235 -3.40 6.93 -15.18
CA ASN A 235 -3.29 6.10 -16.38
C ASN A 235 -4.50 6.25 -17.33
N ALA A 236 -4.98 7.49 -17.47
CA ALA A 236 -6.15 7.84 -18.27
C ALA A 236 -5.73 8.32 -19.68
N LYS A 237 -6.42 7.83 -20.70
CA LYS A 237 -6.14 8.18 -22.12
C LYS A 237 -6.69 9.55 -22.51
N ASN A 238 -7.78 9.98 -21.90
CA ASN A 238 -8.48 11.22 -22.20
C ASN A 238 -9.13 11.83 -20.96
N ARG A 239 -9.73 13.03 -21.12
CA ARG A 239 -10.40 13.77 -20.04
C ARG A 239 -11.58 13.00 -19.44
N ALA A 240 -12.41 12.38 -20.27
CA ALA A 240 -13.57 11.65 -19.79
C ALA A 240 -13.16 10.43 -18.91
N GLN A 241 -12.13 9.70 -19.35
CA GLN A 241 -11.61 8.58 -18.57
C GLN A 241 -10.93 9.05 -17.27
N LEU A 242 -10.23 10.18 -17.29
CA LEU A 242 -9.65 10.79 -16.09
C LEU A 242 -10.72 11.08 -15.03
N VAL A 243 -11.80 11.76 -15.44
CA VAL A 243 -12.92 12.10 -14.55
C VAL A 243 -13.59 10.83 -14.02
N SER A 244 -13.87 9.86 -14.89
CA SER A 244 -14.45 8.57 -14.50
C SER A 244 -13.58 7.84 -13.45
N PHE A 245 -12.26 7.79 -13.65
CA PHE A 245 -11.36 7.16 -12.68
C PHE A 245 -11.28 7.93 -11.37
N ALA A 246 -11.28 9.26 -11.43
CA ALA A 246 -11.24 10.09 -10.22
C ALA A 246 -12.47 9.86 -9.32
N HIS A 247 -13.68 9.75 -9.89
CA HIS A 247 -14.88 9.36 -9.14
C HIS A 247 -14.82 7.91 -8.63
N SER A 248 -14.45 6.97 -9.50
CA SER A 248 -14.38 5.54 -9.09
C SER A 248 -13.37 5.26 -7.97
N LEU A 249 -12.37 6.12 -7.83
CA LEU A 249 -11.36 6.04 -6.77
C LEU A 249 -11.70 6.90 -5.54
N GLY A 250 -12.83 7.62 -5.56
CA GLY A 250 -13.21 8.53 -4.49
C GLY A 250 -12.22 9.67 -4.28
N VAL A 251 -11.56 10.12 -5.35
CA VAL A 251 -10.72 11.34 -5.35
C VAL A 251 -11.59 12.57 -5.59
N LEU A 252 -12.68 12.38 -6.32
CA LEU A 252 -13.81 13.31 -6.48
C LEU A 252 -15.05 12.68 -5.85
N ASP A 253 -15.88 13.54 -5.24
CA ASP A 253 -17.20 13.18 -4.70
C ASP A 253 -18.23 12.94 -5.82
#